data_1d022d7bda8206f97a1b7e7ebb654c04
#
_entry.id   1d022d7bda8206f97a1b7e7ebb654c04
#
_cell.length_a   1.000
_cell.length_b   1.000
_cell.length_c   1.000
_cell.angle_alpha   90.00
_cell.angle_beta   90.00
_cell.angle_gamma   90.00
#
_symmetry.space_group_name_H-M   'P 1'
#
loop_
_entity.id
_entity.type
_entity.pdbx_description
1 polymer ?
#
loop_
_entity_poly.entity_id
_entity_poly.type
_entity_poly.pdbx_seq_one_letter_code
_entity_poly.pdbx_strand_id
1 'polypeptide(L)'
;THSTSSAASDVYKRQYSDSPVKIAKKWESMGAKLIHLVDLDGAVEGKSINYEIIKEISNSVQCEIQIGGGIRNIEIVNSYLSLGIRRVILGTSAFEDNVFLDRAIKENPGRIAIGIDIKDNFVAIKGWESKIRMGLKEALTKFRKKNIDLIVLTSVDRDGTLEGYNVELVNEYLKNTSVPLIVSGGIKNEDDLNLISKLCNQTVYGVILGKSLYEDKIDLKKCIEVYEDVS
;
A
#
# COMPACT_ATOMS: atom_id res chain seq x y z
N THR A 1 -23.15 -24.51 -9.58
CA THR A 1 -22.68 -23.17 -9.24
C THR A 1 -21.33 -23.32 -8.55
N HIS A 2 -20.25 -23.22 -9.34
CA HIS A 2 -18.90 -23.24 -8.82
C HIS A 2 -18.54 -21.80 -8.42
N SER A 3 -18.43 -21.53 -7.11
CA SER A 3 -17.79 -20.34 -6.63
C SER A 3 -16.28 -20.55 -6.76
N THR A 4 -15.66 -19.97 -7.76
CA THR A 4 -14.21 -19.79 -7.78
C THR A 4 -13.86 -18.68 -6.78
N SER A 5 -13.67 -19.09 -5.51
CA SER A 5 -13.06 -18.24 -4.50
C SER A 5 -11.61 -17.99 -4.95
N SER A 6 -11.30 -16.78 -5.40
CA SER A 6 -9.91 -16.42 -5.72
C SER A 6 -9.11 -16.35 -4.41
N ALA A 7 -7.83 -16.71 -4.43
CA ALA A 7 -6.94 -16.61 -3.27
C ALA A 7 -6.98 -15.19 -2.63
N ALA A 8 -7.20 -14.14 -3.44
CA ALA A 8 -7.44 -12.79 -2.97
C ALA A 8 -8.65 -12.68 -2.02
N SER A 9 -9.80 -13.34 -2.35
CA SER A 9 -10.99 -13.30 -1.50
C SER A 9 -10.79 -13.97 -0.14
N ASP A 10 -9.91 -14.94 -0.05
CA ASP A 10 -9.63 -15.66 1.20
C ASP A 10 -8.68 -14.88 2.12
N VAL A 11 -7.74 -14.10 1.56
CA VAL A 11 -6.90 -13.16 2.31
C VAL A 11 -7.75 -12.09 2.97
N TYR A 12 -8.75 -11.54 2.28
CA TYR A 12 -9.65 -10.52 2.82
C TYR A 12 -10.63 -11.03 3.88
N LYS A 13 -10.94 -12.33 3.90
CA LYS A 13 -11.90 -12.91 4.86
C LYS A 13 -11.32 -13.16 6.24
N ARG A 14 -10.00 -13.11 6.43
CA ARG A 14 -9.39 -13.37 7.74
C ARG A 14 -9.41 -12.09 8.59
N GLN A 15 -10.35 -12.04 9.51
CA GLN A 15 -10.45 -10.94 10.47
C GLN A 15 -9.56 -11.21 11.70
N TYR A 16 -8.61 -10.32 11.98
CA TYR A 16 -7.71 -10.42 13.12
C TYR A 16 -8.22 -9.66 14.35
N SER A 17 -9.17 -8.74 14.18
CA SER A 17 -9.79 -7.98 15.27
C SER A 17 -11.12 -7.38 14.84
N ASP A 18 -12.04 -7.24 15.80
CA ASP A 18 -13.32 -6.54 15.62
C ASP A 18 -13.20 -5.02 15.80
N SER A 19 -12.00 -4.51 16.16
CA SER A 19 -11.77 -3.09 16.40
C SER A 19 -10.50 -2.59 15.71
N PRO A 20 -10.61 -2.03 14.49
CA PRO A 20 -9.48 -1.43 13.78
C PRO A 20 -8.75 -0.34 14.58
N VAL A 21 -9.49 0.44 15.39
CA VAL A 21 -8.92 1.47 16.26
C VAL A 21 -7.98 0.86 17.32
N LYS A 22 -8.36 -0.26 17.92
CA LYS A 22 -7.49 -0.95 18.90
C LYS A 22 -6.22 -1.48 18.25
N ILE A 23 -6.33 -1.96 17.02
CA ILE A 23 -5.18 -2.44 16.26
C ILE A 23 -4.25 -1.28 15.92
N ALA A 24 -4.76 -0.15 15.44
CA ALA A 24 -3.95 1.03 15.16
C ALA A 24 -3.18 1.51 16.41
N LYS A 25 -3.86 1.62 17.55
CA LYS A 25 -3.23 1.95 18.84
C LYS A 25 -2.18 0.91 19.27
N LYS A 26 -2.42 -0.37 19.03
CA LYS A 26 -1.45 -1.43 19.31
C LYS A 26 -0.17 -1.19 18.51
N TRP A 27 -0.26 -0.98 17.19
CA TRP A 27 0.93 -0.77 16.37
C TRP A 27 1.66 0.53 16.73
N GLU A 28 0.94 1.61 16.99
CA GLU A 28 1.53 2.85 17.50
C GLU A 28 2.27 2.62 18.82
N SER A 29 1.67 1.91 19.79
CA SER A 29 2.33 1.61 21.08
C SER A 29 3.58 0.74 20.96
N MET A 30 3.71 0.02 19.84
CA MET A 30 4.90 -0.76 19.49
C MET A 30 5.94 0.07 18.73
N GLY A 31 5.66 1.36 18.47
CA GLY A 31 6.60 2.29 17.84
C GLY A 31 6.34 2.57 16.35
N ALA A 32 5.25 2.05 15.76
CA ALA A 32 4.93 2.35 14.37
C ALA A 32 4.79 3.87 14.16
N LYS A 33 5.56 4.42 13.21
CA LYS A 33 5.52 5.85 12.84
C LYS A 33 4.55 6.13 11.70
N LEU A 34 4.21 5.10 10.91
CA LEU A 34 3.28 5.20 9.78
C LEU A 34 2.38 3.96 9.73
N ILE A 35 1.08 4.16 9.73
CA ILE A 35 0.07 3.11 9.53
C ILE A 35 -0.46 3.19 8.11
N HIS A 36 -0.46 2.05 7.41
CA HIS A 36 -1.08 1.90 6.11
C HIS A 36 -2.51 1.33 6.27
N LEU A 37 -3.50 2.10 5.86
CA LEU A 37 -4.91 1.69 5.84
C LEU A 37 -5.35 1.38 4.42
N VAL A 38 -6.22 0.38 4.28
CA VAL A 38 -6.88 0.09 3.00
C VAL A 38 -8.38 -0.04 3.23
N ASP A 39 -9.18 0.80 2.57
CA ASP A 39 -10.62 0.62 2.48
C ASP A 39 -10.93 -0.45 1.42
N LEU A 40 -10.93 -1.73 1.86
CA LEU A 40 -11.10 -2.88 0.97
C LEU A 40 -12.48 -2.88 0.30
N ASP A 41 -13.54 -2.57 1.05
CA ASP A 41 -14.89 -2.45 0.50
C ASP A 41 -14.93 -1.30 -0.50
N GLY A 42 -14.28 -0.19 -0.16
CA GLY A 42 -14.13 0.94 -1.06
C GLY A 42 -13.36 0.60 -2.34
N ALA A 43 -12.35 -0.24 -2.27
CA ALA A 43 -11.58 -0.67 -3.44
C ALA A 43 -12.46 -1.43 -4.46
N VAL A 44 -13.37 -2.25 -3.99
CA VAL A 44 -14.35 -2.99 -4.81
C VAL A 44 -15.44 -2.05 -5.32
N GLU A 45 -16.09 -1.32 -4.42
CA GLU A 45 -17.25 -0.45 -4.73
C GLU A 45 -16.87 0.85 -5.48
N GLY A 46 -15.61 1.25 -5.39
CA GLY A 46 -15.10 2.47 -6.03
C GLY A 46 -15.58 3.78 -5.38
N LYS A 47 -15.83 3.72 -4.08
CA LYS A 47 -16.20 4.87 -3.24
C LYS A 47 -15.68 4.63 -1.83
N SER A 48 -15.57 5.68 -1.02
CA SER A 48 -15.21 5.52 0.40
C SER A 48 -16.38 4.89 1.16
N ILE A 49 -16.20 3.66 1.63
CA ILE A 49 -17.23 2.93 2.41
C ILE A 49 -16.97 3.10 3.90
N ASN A 50 -15.72 2.97 4.30
CA ASN A 50 -15.33 2.90 5.72
C ASN A 50 -14.85 4.26 6.27
N TYR A 51 -15.34 5.40 5.73
CA TYR A 51 -14.86 6.74 6.08
C TYR A 51 -14.93 7.03 7.58
N GLU A 52 -16.04 6.71 8.26
CA GLU A 52 -16.22 7.04 9.69
C GLU A 52 -15.24 6.27 10.57
N ILE A 53 -14.98 4.98 10.27
CA ILE A 53 -14.01 4.22 11.05
C ILE A 53 -12.57 4.70 10.77
N ILE A 54 -12.26 5.12 9.54
CA ILE A 54 -10.96 5.72 9.17
C ILE A 54 -10.76 7.04 9.92
N LYS A 55 -11.79 7.87 10.01
CA LYS A 55 -11.80 9.11 10.80
C LYS A 55 -11.58 8.82 12.28
N GLU A 56 -12.24 7.78 12.83
CA GLU A 56 -12.05 7.38 14.24
C GLU A 56 -10.61 6.93 14.49
N ILE A 57 -10.01 6.14 13.58
CA ILE A 57 -8.61 5.75 13.66
C ILE A 57 -7.71 6.99 13.65
N SER A 58 -7.90 7.90 12.68
CA SER A 58 -7.10 9.12 12.55
C SER A 58 -7.14 10.00 13.80
N ASN A 59 -8.28 10.09 14.45
CA ASN A 59 -8.43 10.84 15.71
C ASN A 59 -7.85 10.11 16.93
N SER A 60 -7.52 8.84 16.80
CA SER A 60 -7.16 7.96 17.93
C SER A 60 -5.67 7.67 18.05
N VAL A 61 -4.86 7.98 17.03
CA VAL A 61 -3.41 7.78 16.99
C VAL A 61 -2.70 9.09 16.65
N GLN A 62 -1.43 9.20 17.04
CA GLN A 62 -0.56 10.34 16.72
C GLN A 62 0.40 10.02 15.58
N CYS A 63 0.64 8.73 15.29
CA CYS A 63 1.48 8.32 14.19
C CYS A 63 0.85 8.71 12.84
N GLU A 64 1.67 8.83 11.82
CA GLU A 64 1.21 9.16 10.48
C GLU A 64 0.34 8.05 9.89
N ILE A 65 -0.61 8.43 9.04
CA ILE A 65 -1.48 7.50 8.32
C ILE A 65 -1.36 7.73 6.82
N GLN A 66 -1.30 6.65 6.05
CA GLN A 66 -1.55 6.67 4.62
C GLN A 66 -2.71 5.73 4.29
N ILE A 67 -3.49 6.07 3.26
CA ILE A 67 -4.70 5.33 2.92
C ILE A 67 -4.83 5.07 1.43
N GLY A 68 -5.26 3.83 1.10
CA GLY A 68 -5.73 3.44 -0.24
C GLY A 68 -7.12 2.83 -0.20
N GLY A 69 -7.67 2.56 -1.38
CA GLY A 69 -8.99 1.93 -1.53
C GLY A 69 -10.12 2.92 -1.87
N GLY A 70 -10.83 2.70 -2.97
CA GLY A 70 -12.04 3.43 -3.37
C GLY A 70 -11.89 4.90 -3.76
N ILE A 71 -10.69 5.42 -3.92
CA ILE A 71 -10.42 6.85 -4.12
C ILE A 71 -10.45 7.17 -5.62
N ARG A 72 -11.54 7.78 -6.10
CA ARG A 72 -11.78 8.01 -7.53
C ARG A 72 -12.09 9.46 -7.91
N ASN A 73 -12.12 10.38 -6.96
CA ASN A 73 -12.36 11.81 -7.22
C ASN A 73 -11.61 12.68 -6.21
N ILE A 74 -11.54 13.97 -6.50
CA ILE A 74 -10.79 14.93 -5.70
C ILE A 74 -11.46 15.20 -4.34
N GLU A 75 -12.76 15.08 -4.26
CA GLU A 75 -13.53 15.29 -3.05
C GLU A 75 -13.17 14.25 -2.00
N ILE A 76 -13.03 12.95 -2.39
CA ILE A 76 -12.55 11.88 -1.51
C ILE A 76 -11.09 12.12 -1.10
N VAL A 77 -10.22 12.52 -2.02
CA VAL A 77 -8.82 12.88 -1.67
C VAL A 77 -8.82 13.96 -0.60
N ASN A 78 -9.52 15.07 -0.83
CA ASN A 78 -9.55 16.20 0.09
C ASN A 78 -10.19 15.83 1.43
N SER A 79 -11.21 14.98 1.45
CA SER A 79 -11.86 14.51 2.68
C SER A 79 -10.88 13.74 3.57
N TYR A 80 -10.09 12.82 3.01
CA TYR A 80 -9.07 12.10 3.77
C TYR A 80 -7.93 13.00 4.23
N LEU A 81 -7.43 13.89 3.37
CA LEU A 81 -6.36 14.81 3.74
C LEU A 81 -6.79 15.79 4.83
N SER A 82 -8.07 16.18 4.89
CA SER A 82 -8.63 17.03 5.94
C SER A 82 -8.69 16.35 7.31
N LEU A 83 -8.65 15.02 7.37
CA LEU A 83 -8.52 14.25 8.61
C LEU A 83 -7.07 14.24 9.18
N GLY A 84 -6.13 14.92 8.53
CA GLY A 84 -4.72 14.87 8.91
C GLY A 84 -3.96 13.66 8.34
N ILE A 85 -4.60 12.83 7.52
CA ILE A 85 -3.95 11.70 6.85
C ILE A 85 -2.81 12.24 5.99
N ARG A 86 -1.60 11.70 6.20
CA ARG A 86 -0.38 12.16 5.53
C ARG A 86 -0.45 12.01 4.02
N ARG A 87 -0.97 10.88 3.52
CA ARG A 87 -0.86 10.51 2.11
C ARG A 87 -2.03 9.65 1.66
N VAL A 88 -2.46 9.91 0.43
CA VAL A 88 -3.49 9.14 -0.26
C VAL A 88 -2.84 8.32 -1.38
N ILE A 89 -3.21 7.04 -1.49
CA ILE A 89 -2.67 6.11 -2.48
C ILE A 89 -3.74 5.86 -3.54
N LEU A 90 -3.42 6.23 -4.78
CA LEU A 90 -4.29 6.05 -5.93
C LEU A 90 -3.87 4.79 -6.70
N GLY A 91 -4.74 3.77 -6.71
CA GLY A 91 -4.56 2.55 -7.50
C GLY A 91 -5.31 2.67 -8.83
N THR A 92 -6.44 1.99 -8.97
CA THR A 92 -7.27 1.91 -10.18
C THR A 92 -7.47 3.27 -10.86
N SER A 93 -7.83 4.30 -10.10
CA SER A 93 -8.10 5.64 -10.64
C SER A 93 -6.89 6.30 -11.31
N ALA A 94 -5.67 6.01 -10.85
CA ALA A 94 -4.44 6.50 -11.48
C ALA A 94 -4.21 5.89 -12.89
N PHE A 95 -4.76 4.71 -13.13
CA PHE A 95 -4.68 4.04 -14.44
C PHE A 95 -5.82 4.43 -15.38
N GLU A 96 -7.01 4.68 -14.85
CA GLU A 96 -8.24 4.90 -15.62
C GLU A 96 -8.49 6.38 -15.94
N ASP A 97 -8.09 7.33 -15.05
CA ASP A 97 -8.40 8.76 -15.19
C ASP A 97 -7.14 9.64 -15.04
N ASN A 98 -6.57 10.00 -16.16
CA ASN A 98 -5.39 10.89 -16.19
C ASN A 98 -5.72 12.33 -15.75
N VAL A 99 -6.94 12.83 -16.02
CA VAL A 99 -7.35 14.19 -15.66
C VAL A 99 -7.47 14.32 -14.14
N PHE A 100 -8.14 13.34 -13.53
CA PHE A 100 -8.21 13.25 -12.07
C PHE A 100 -6.82 13.12 -11.44
N LEU A 101 -5.97 12.23 -11.95
CA LEU A 101 -4.62 12.03 -11.44
C LEU A 101 -3.80 13.32 -11.47
N ASP A 102 -3.79 14.03 -12.61
CA ASP A 102 -3.04 15.27 -12.77
C ASP A 102 -3.55 16.36 -11.82
N ARG A 103 -4.86 16.45 -11.64
CA ARG A 103 -5.48 17.35 -10.69
C ARG A 103 -5.10 17.00 -9.25
N ALA A 104 -5.19 15.73 -8.86
CA ALA A 104 -4.87 15.27 -7.51
C ALA A 104 -3.41 15.59 -7.14
N ILE A 105 -2.45 15.32 -8.02
CA ILE A 105 -1.04 15.62 -7.82
C ILE A 105 -0.81 17.13 -7.72
N LYS A 106 -1.41 17.91 -8.63
CA LYS A 106 -1.23 19.36 -8.68
C LYS A 106 -1.78 20.07 -7.45
N GLU A 107 -2.97 19.67 -6.98
CA GLU A 107 -3.64 20.30 -5.83
C GLU A 107 -3.06 19.83 -4.48
N ASN A 108 -2.42 18.65 -4.45
CA ASN A 108 -1.91 18.03 -3.21
C ASN A 108 -0.46 17.55 -3.37
N PRO A 109 0.51 18.44 -3.61
CA PRO A 109 1.91 18.06 -3.82
C PRO A 109 2.48 17.34 -2.59
N GLY A 110 3.21 16.23 -2.81
CA GLY A 110 3.80 15.42 -1.75
C GLY A 110 2.80 14.55 -0.96
N ARG A 111 1.49 14.63 -1.29
CA ARG A 111 0.43 13.92 -0.55
C ARG A 111 -0.21 12.79 -1.35
N ILE A 112 0.20 12.58 -2.60
CA ILE A 112 -0.32 11.54 -3.50
C ILE A 112 0.76 10.51 -3.78
N ALA A 113 0.46 9.25 -3.54
CA ALA A 113 1.26 8.11 -4.01
C ALA A 113 0.47 7.28 -5.00
N ILE A 114 1.18 6.50 -5.83
CA ILE A 114 0.57 5.57 -6.77
C ILE A 114 0.70 4.15 -6.23
N GLY A 115 -0.42 3.43 -6.16
CA GLY A 115 -0.45 2.00 -5.93
C GLY A 115 -0.34 1.25 -7.27
N ILE A 116 0.68 0.41 -7.40
CA ILE A 116 0.85 -0.52 -8.52
C ILE A 116 0.78 -1.93 -7.96
N ASP A 117 -0.33 -2.59 -8.20
CA ASP A 117 -0.55 -3.97 -7.78
C ASP A 117 -0.33 -4.89 -8.97
N ILE A 118 0.62 -5.83 -8.86
CA ILE A 118 0.96 -6.77 -9.95
C ILE A 118 0.45 -8.17 -9.58
N LYS A 119 -0.36 -8.72 -10.48
CA LYS A 119 -0.90 -10.07 -10.41
C LYS A 119 -0.69 -10.77 -11.75
N ASP A 120 -0.08 -11.97 -11.74
CA ASP A 120 0.25 -12.72 -12.96
C ASP A 120 1.00 -11.85 -14.00
N ASN A 121 1.97 -11.03 -13.56
CA ASN A 121 2.76 -10.08 -14.33
C ASN A 121 1.99 -8.88 -14.94
N PHE A 122 0.72 -8.67 -14.60
CA PHE A 122 -0.09 -7.56 -15.08
C PHE A 122 -0.59 -6.67 -13.94
N VAL A 123 -0.86 -5.42 -14.25
CA VAL A 123 -1.46 -4.48 -13.29
C VAL A 123 -2.87 -4.93 -12.94
N ALA A 124 -3.09 -5.19 -11.66
CA ALA A 124 -4.40 -5.49 -11.08
C ALA A 124 -5.12 -4.19 -10.68
N ILE A 125 -6.42 -4.17 -10.89
CA ILE A 125 -7.31 -3.04 -10.58
C ILE A 125 -8.60 -3.53 -9.92
N LYS A 126 -9.41 -2.59 -9.39
CA LYS A 126 -10.73 -2.88 -8.81
C LYS A 126 -10.66 -3.93 -7.69
N GLY A 127 -9.82 -3.70 -6.68
CA GLY A 127 -9.65 -4.67 -5.59
C GLY A 127 -9.11 -6.02 -6.06
N TRP A 128 -8.27 -6.01 -7.12
CA TRP A 128 -7.65 -7.19 -7.74
C TRP A 128 -8.62 -8.13 -8.48
N GLU A 129 -9.87 -7.69 -8.69
CA GLU A 129 -10.88 -8.45 -9.44
C GLU A 129 -10.66 -8.42 -10.95
N SER A 130 -9.95 -7.41 -11.43
CA SER A 130 -9.66 -7.20 -12.86
C SER A 130 -8.18 -6.92 -13.08
N LYS A 131 -7.72 -7.16 -14.31
CA LYS A 131 -6.36 -6.84 -14.76
C LYS A 131 -6.39 -6.05 -16.05
N ILE A 132 -5.47 -5.12 -16.21
CA ILE A 132 -5.16 -4.49 -17.48
C ILE A 132 -3.90 -5.15 -18.06
N ARG A 133 -3.86 -5.36 -19.38
CA ARG A 133 -2.68 -5.93 -20.06
C ARG A 133 -1.55 -4.90 -20.13
N MET A 134 -1.01 -4.59 -18.97
CA MET A 134 0.09 -3.64 -18.78
C MET A 134 1.00 -4.25 -17.71
N GLY A 135 2.26 -4.48 -18.05
CA GLY A 135 3.27 -4.95 -17.10
C GLY A 135 3.85 -3.79 -16.28
N LEU A 136 4.72 -4.12 -15.31
CA LEU A 136 5.33 -3.12 -14.42
C LEU A 136 6.07 -2.03 -15.21
N LYS A 137 6.91 -2.39 -16.17
CA LYS A 137 7.70 -1.44 -16.98
C LYS A 137 6.81 -0.45 -17.73
N GLU A 138 5.70 -0.91 -18.29
CA GLU A 138 4.74 -0.05 -18.99
C GLU A 138 4.03 0.88 -18.02
N ALA A 139 3.63 0.38 -16.83
CA ALA A 139 3.03 1.18 -15.77
C ALA A 139 3.99 2.31 -15.32
N LEU A 140 5.26 1.98 -15.08
CA LEU A 140 6.27 2.97 -14.72
C LEU A 140 6.50 4.00 -15.84
N THR A 141 6.46 3.57 -17.11
CA THR A 141 6.56 4.47 -18.26
C THR A 141 5.39 5.44 -18.33
N LYS A 142 4.17 4.99 -18.05
CA LYS A 142 2.96 5.83 -17.99
C LYS A 142 3.15 6.97 -16.99
N PHE A 143 3.74 6.69 -15.84
CA PHE A 143 3.88 7.67 -14.75
C PHE A 143 5.17 8.50 -14.83
N ARG A 144 6.12 8.18 -15.73
CA ARG A 144 7.45 8.80 -15.81
C ARG A 144 7.45 10.32 -15.93
N LYS A 145 6.43 10.90 -16.59
CA LYS A 145 6.31 12.36 -16.78
C LYS A 145 5.43 13.04 -15.74
N LYS A 146 4.96 12.29 -14.74
CA LYS A 146 4.14 12.80 -13.65
C LYS A 146 5.03 13.10 -12.45
N ASN A 147 4.74 14.15 -11.73
CA ASN A 147 5.44 14.50 -10.48
C ASN A 147 4.96 13.55 -9.35
N ILE A 148 5.42 12.32 -9.37
CA ILE A 148 5.07 11.29 -8.39
C ILE A 148 6.24 11.13 -7.44
N ASP A 149 5.98 11.30 -6.15
CA ASP A 149 6.99 11.29 -5.12
C ASP A 149 7.17 9.90 -4.48
N LEU A 150 6.21 8.98 -4.69
CA LEU A 150 6.23 7.66 -4.09
C LEU A 150 5.34 6.68 -4.86
N ILE A 151 5.82 5.43 -4.97
CA ILE A 151 5.04 4.30 -5.47
C ILE A 151 4.97 3.21 -4.38
N VAL A 152 3.78 2.67 -4.17
CA VAL A 152 3.56 1.44 -3.41
C VAL A 152 3.42 0.31 -4.42
N LEU A 153 4.36 -0.63 -4.42
CA LEU A 153 4.36 -1.79 -5.32
C LEU A 153 3.95 -3.04 -4.55
N THR A 154 2.81 -3.62 -4.92
CA THR A 154 2.30 -4.84 -4.30
C THR A 154 2.45 -6.04 -5.23
N SER A 155 3.11 -7.08 -4.77
CA SER A 155 3.04 -8.41 -5.41
C SER A 155 1.79 -9.13 -4.90
N VAL A 156 0.71 -9.08 -5.68
CA VAL A 156 -0.59 -9.67 -5.28
C VAL A 156 -0.48 -11.18 -5.09
N ASP A 157 0.30 -11.87 -5.95
CA ASP A 157 0.50 -13.30 -5.88
C ASP A 157 1.24 -13.75 -4.61
N ARG A 158 1.96 -12.83 -3.96
CA ARG A 158 2.68 -13.06 -2.70
C ARG A 158 1.94 -12.50 -1.50
N ASP A 159 0.99 -11.58 -1.70
CA ASP A 159 0.32 -10.91 -0.58
C ASP A 159 -0.44 -11.91 0.30
N GLY A 160 -0.23 -11.81 1.60
CA GLY A 160 -0.82 -12.72 2.59
C GLY A 160 -0.34 -14.17 2.56
N THR A 161 0.61 -14.57 1.69
CA THR A 161 1.11 -15.95 1.60
C THR A 161 2.23 -16.28 2.59
N LEU A 162 2.99 -15.29 3.05
CA LEU A 162 4.22 -15.45 3.84
C LEU A 162 5.30 -16.29 3.11
N GLU A 163 5.38 -16.16 1.79
CA GLU A 163 6.40 -16.85 0.98
C GLU A 163 7.66 -16.02 0.70
N GLY A 164 7.71 -14.82 1.24
CA GLY A 164 8.74 -13.83 0.97
C GLY A 164 8.31 -12.82 -0.12
N TYR A 165 8.96 -11.64 -0.12
CA TYR A 165 8.67 -10.63 -1.13
C TYR A 165 9.12 -11.08 -2.53
N ASN A 166 8.55 -10.49 -3.57
CA ASN A 166 8.90 -10.81 -4.95
C ASN A 166 10.18 -10.07 -5.38
N VAL A 167 11.32 -10.75 -5.28
CA VAL A 167 12.65 -10.21 -5.58
C VAL A 167 12.77 -9.74 -7.03
N GLU A 168 12.24 -10.52 -7.97
CA GLU A 168 12.28 -10.22 -9.40
C GLU A 168 11.52 -8.93 -9.71
N LEU A 169 10.33 -8.80 -9.15
CA LEU A 169 9.47 -7.63 -9.32
C LEU A 169 10.13 -6.35 -8.75
N VAL A 170 10.74 -6.44 -7.56
CA VAL A 170 11.47 -5.32 -6.95
C VAL A 170 12.69 -4.95 -7.79
N ASN A 171 13.47 -5.94 -8.26
CA ASN A 171 14.62 -5.69 -9.12
C ASN A 171 14.21 -5.08 -10.48
N GLU A 172 13.08 -5.50 -11.05
CA GLU A 172 12.53 -4.88 -12.26
C GLU A 172 12.19 -3.41 -12.02
N TYR A 173 11.55 -3.10 -10.87
CA TYR A 173 11.25 -1.73 -10.48
C TYR A 173 12.52 -0.87 -10.43
N LEU A 174 13.52 -1.29 -9.66
CA LEU A 174 14.77 -0.56 -9.44
C LEU A 174 15.56 -0.29 -10.74
N LYS A 175 15.45 -1.17 -11.73
CA LYS A 175 16.06 -0.98 -13.05
C LYS A 175 15.35 0.05 -13.92
N ASN A 176 14.07 0.35 -13.67
CA ASN A 176 13.24 1.16 -14.56
C ASN A 176 12.89 2.55 -14.03
N THR A 177 13.09 2.82 -12.73
CA THR A 177 12.78 4.11 -12.12
C THR A 177 13.61 4.36 -10.87
N SER A 178 13.76 5.64 -10.50
CA SER A 178 14.33 6.10 -9.23
C SER A 178 13.28 6.73 -8.31
N VAL A 179 11.99 6.63 -8.63
CA VAL A 179 10.92 7.09 -7.75
C VAL A 179 10.97 6.27 -6.46
N PRO A 180 10.88 6.90 -5.27
CA PRO A 180 10.85 6.18 -4.00
C PRO A 180 9.80 5.06 -3.97
N LEU A 181 10.18 3.91 -3.42
CA LEU A 181 9.40 2.67 -3.41
C LEU A 181 9.01 2.25 -1.99
N ILE A 182 7.75 1.92 -1.77
CA ILE A 182 7.31 1.06 -0.68
C ILE A 182 7.04 -0.34 -1.24
N VAL A 183 7.71 -1.35 -0.69
CA VAL A 183 7.51 -2.76 -1.07
C VAL A 183 6.34 -3.34 -0.26
N SER A 184 5.41 -4.00 -0.94
CA SER A 184 4.23 -4.63 -0.33
C SER A 184 3.99 -6.03 -0.90
N GLY A 185 3.42 -6.90 -0.07
CA GLY A 185 3.04 -8.26 -0.42
C GLY A 185 4.14 -9.30 -0.17
N GLY A 186 3.80 -10.29 0.65
CA GLY A 186 4.60 -11.49 0.87
C GLY A 186 5.66 -11.44 1.97
N ILE A 187 6.04 -10.28 2.49
CA ILE A 187 7.09 -10.16 3.49
C ILE A 187 6.81 -11.08 4.67
N LYS A 188 7.74 -12.00 4.91
CA LYS A 188 7.54 -13.15 5.79
C LYS A 188 8.16 -12.95 7.18
N ASN A 189 9.42 -12.55 7.23
CA ASN A 189 10.23 -12.52 8.44
C ASN A 189 11.34 -11.44 8.36
N GLU A 190 12.19 -11.38 9.39
CA GLU A 190 13.30 -10.45 9.48
C GLU A 190 14.35 -10.66 8.37
N ASP A 191 14.52 -11.87 7.82
CA ASP A 191 15.48 -12.12 6.73
C ASP A 191 15.08 -11.37 5.47
N ASP A 192 13.77 -11.30 5.15
CA ASP A 192 13.28 -10.50 4.04
C ASP A 192 13.59 -9.01 4.26
N LEU A 193 13.41 -8.51 5.49
CA LEU A 193 13.74 -7.12 5.82
C LEU A 193 15.25 -6.85 5.66
N ASN A 194 16.10 -7.78 6.09
CA ASN A 194 17.54 -7.70 5.89
C ASN A 194 17.95 -7.67 4.41
N LEU A 195 17.24 -8.41 3.55
CA LEU A 195 17.48 -8.39 2.12
C LEU A 195 17.03 -7.06 1.49
N ILE A 196 15.82 -6.59 1.85
CA ILE A 196 15.29 -5.33 1.35
C ILE A 196 16.13 -4.15 1.81
N SER A 197 16.61 -4.14 3.07
CA SER A 197 17.45 -3.05 3.60
C SER A 197 18.75 -2.86 2.81
N LYS A 198 19.32 -3.93 2.23
CA LYS A 198 20.48 -3.85 1.36
C LYS A 198 20.17 -3.19 0.00
N LEU A 199 18.89 -3.09 -0.37
CA LEU A 199 18.42 -2.40 -1.58
C LEU A 199 18.09 -0.93 -1.30
N CYS A 200 18.15 -0.49 -0.05
CA CYS A 200 17.80 0.87 0.40
C CYS A 200 18.80 1.96 -0.03
N ASN A 201 19.57 1.73 -1.08
CA ASN A 201 20.47 2.72 -1.68
C ASN A 201 19.69 3.82 -2.41
N GLN A 202 18.81 4.57 -1.67
CA GLN A 202 18.07 5.76 -2.12
C GLN A 202 16.70 5.55 -2.77
N THR A 203 16.32 4.34 -3.21
CA THR A 203 15.03 4.14 -3.90
C THR A 203 13.99 3.42 -3.06
N VAL A 204 14.39 2.45 -2.22
CA VAL A 204 13.44 1.78 -1.31
C VAL A 204 13.23 2.65 -0.06
N TYR A 205 12.05 3.23 0.03
CA TYR A 205 11.64 4.11 1.14
C TYR A 205 11.16 3.32 2.36
N GLY A 206 10.57 2.13 2.15
CA GLY A 206 10.06 1.31 3.23
C GLY A 206 9.32 0.07 2.77
N VAL A 207 8.68 -0.59 3.72
CA VAL A 207 7.91 -1.80 3.50
C VAL A 207 6.54 -1.72 4.18
N ILE A 208 5.55 -2.40 3.64
CA ILE A 208 4.27 -2.63 4.32
C ILE A 208 4.28 -4.03 4.91
N LEU A 209 4.10 -4.08 6.23
CA LEU A 209 3.98 -5.32 6.99
C LEU A 209 2.51 -5.53 7.36
N GLY A 210 1.94 -6.64 6.93
CA GLY A 210 0.57 -7.04 7.22
C GLY A 210 0.52 -8.34 8.01
N LYS A 211 0.23 -9.45 7.35
CA LYS A 211 0.04 -10.77 7.95
C LYS A 211 1.20 -11.21 8.84
N SER A 212 2.44 -10.89 8.48
CA SER A 212 3.62 -11.21 9.28
C SER A 212 3.61 -10.59 10.68
N LEU A 213 3.04 -9.39 10.86
CA LEU A 213 2.83 -8.78 12.16
C LEU A 213 1.68 -9.41 12.93
N TYR A 214 0.56 -9.71 12.25
CA TYR A 214 -0.59 -10.32 12.89
C TYR A 214 -0.33 -11.77 13.34
N GLU A 215 0.61 -12.46 12.70
CA GLU A 215 1.01 -13.83 13.03
C GLU A 215 2.31 -13.90 13.85
N ASP A 216 2.75 -12.78 14.42
CA ASP A 216 3.95 -12.66 15.27
C ASP A 216 5.22 -13.26 14.62
N LYS A 217 5.33 -13.15 13.27
CA LYS A 217 6.52 -13.58 12.50
C LYS A 217 7.62 -12.54 12.48
N ILE A 218 7.28 -11.29 12.82
CA ILE A 218 8.18 -10.14 12.88
C ILE A 218 7.95 -9.43 14.21
N ASP A 219 9.00 -9.19 14.95
CA ASP A 219 8.99 -8.31 16.12
C ASP A 219 9.15 -6.85 15.64
N LEU A 220 8.02 -6.12 15.66
CA LEU A 220 7.98 -4.74 15.17
C LEU A 220 8.94 -3.83 15.93
N LYS A 221 9.02 -3.93 17.26
CA LYS A 221 9.91 -3.07 18.07
C LYS A 221 11.37 -3.26 17.68
N LYS A 222 11.80 -4.51 17.61
CA LYS A 222 13.15 -4.86 17.19
C LYS A 222 13.45 -4.39 15.76
N CYS A 223 12.50 -4.52 14.85
CA CYS A 223 12.67 -4.05 13.48
C CYS A 223 12.80 -2.53 13.40
N ILE A 224 12.02 -1.77 14.17
CA ILE A 224 12.13 -0.32 14.23
C ILE A 224 13.54 0.07 14.73
N GLU A 225 14.02 -0.52 15.83
CA GLU A 225 15.36 -0.28 16.36
C GLU A 225 16.46 -0.55 15.33
N VAL A 226 16.31 -1.61 14.52
CA VAL A 226 17.35 -1.99 13.55
C VAL A 226 17.30 -1.18 12.25
N TYR A 227 16.11 -0.80 11.76
CA TYR A 227 15.95 -0.28 10.41
C TYR A 227 15.53 1.19 10.35
N GLU A 228 14.97 1.77 11.42
CA GLU A 228 14.54 3.18 11.42
C GLU A 228 15.56 4.14 12.05
N ASP A 229 16.50 3.66 12.86
CA ASP A 229 17.55 4.48 13.48
C ASP A 229 18.81 4.67 12.59
N VAL A 230 18.75 4.25 11.34
CA VAL A 230 19.85 4.38 10.35
C VAL A 230 19.69 5.62 9.45
N SER A 231 18.89 6.61 9.87
CA SER A 231 18.67 7.85 9.11
C SER A 231 19.40 9.05 9.73
#